data_250c87c81f1cd01f3e0edeb5d226a063
#
_entry.id   250c87c81f1cd01f3e0edeb5d226a063
#
_cell.length_a   1.000
_cell.length_b   1.000
_cell.length_c   1.000
_cell.angle_alpha   90.00
_cell.angle_beta   90.00
_cell.angle_gamma   90.00
#
_symmetry.space_group_name_H-M   'P 1'
#
loop_
_entity.id
_entity.type
_entity.pdbx_description
1 polymer ?
#
loop_
_entity_poly.entity_id
_entity_poly.type
_entity_poly.pdbx_seq_one_letter_code
_entity_poly.pdbx_strand_id
1 'polypeptide(L)'
;VQDIAIDFYSGMVTGVIINSFSINKKKNYIAISDVISLENVIIAKRVSDFSGMRLKEIQAIDIVNEKNVLKGILEDLIIDERNFEIKGIIMCSGIFDRMFRGKEILLIKHCILCESYILYKENEGVVFKTLPHIFRSVDK
;
A
#
# COMPACT_ATOMS: atom_id res chain seq x y z
N VAL A 1 7.71 -10.97 -7.87
CA VAL A 1 6.87 -9.75 -7.87
C VAL A 1 7.76 -8.54 -7.65
N GLN A 2 7.63 -7.54 -8.52
CA GLN A 2 8.38 -6.28 -8.41
C GLN A 2 7.57 -5.20 -7.68
N ASP A 3 6.26 -5.23 -7.86
CA ASP A 3 5.34 -4.22 -7.37
C ASP A 3 3.91 -4.75 -7.41
N ILE A 4 2.98 -4.01 -6.83
CA ILE A 4 1.55 -4.28 -6.95
C ILE A 4 0.85 -3.15 -7.70
N ALA A 5 -0.17 -3.51 -8.45
CA ALA A 5 -1.09 -2.59 -9.10
C ALA A 5 -2.29 -2.34 -8.19
N ILE A 6 -2.68 -1.10 -8.02
CA ILE A 6 -3.75 -0.69 -7.12
C ILE A 6 -4.74 0.24 -7.81
N ASP A 7 -5.97 0.19 -7.34
CA ASP A 7 -6.97 1.23 -7.52
C ASP A 7 -7.29 1.82 -6.15
N PHE A 8 -6.76 3.00 -5.89
CA PHE A 8 -6.91 3.65 -4.59
C PHE A 8 -8.36 4.10 -4.33
N TYR A 9 -9.10 4.46 -5.38
CA TYR A 9 -10.48 4.92 -5.25
C TYR A 9 -11.43 3.79 -4.87
N SER A 10 -11.27 2.63 -5.50
CA SER A 10 -12.05 1.44 -5.15
C SER A 10 -11.50 0.73 -3.90
N GLY A 11 -10.30 1.09 -3.45
CA GLY A 11 -9.62 0.45 -2.33
C GLY A 11 -9.23 -1.00 -2.62
N MET A 12 -8.79 -1.30 -3.85
CA MET A 12 -8.50 -2.66 -4.29
C MET A 12 -7.08 -2.81 -4.84
N VAL A 13 -6.46 -3.95 -4.58
CA VAL A 13 -5.33 -4.42 -5.37
C VAL A 13 -5.88 -5.02 -6.66
N THR A 14 -5.44 -4.52 -7.79
CA THR A 14 -5.92 -4.94 -9.12
C THR A 14 -5.06 -6.02 -9.75
N GLY A 15 -3.80 -6.13 -9.33
CA GLY A 15 -2.89 -7.14 -9.86
C GLY A 15 -1.48 -7.03 -9.31
N VAL A 16 -0.59 -7.83 -9.89
CA VAL A 16 0.84 -7.84 -9.55
C VAL A 16 1.68 -7.50 -10.77
N ILE A 17 2.75 -6.78 -10.53
CA ILE A 17 3.75 -6.42 -11.54
C ILE A 17 4.93 -7.38 -11.38
N ILE A 18 5.32 -8.01 -12.46
CA ILE A 18 6.41 -8.99 -12.50
C ILE A 18 7.55 -8.51 -13.40
N ASN A 19 8.72 -9.12 -13.21
CA ASN A 19 9.80 -8.99 -14.21
C ASN A 19 9.39 -9.69 -15.50
N SER A 20 9.36 -8.97 -16.61
CA SER A 20 9.17 -9.59 -17.90
C SER A 20 10.48 -10.23 -18.37
N PHE A 21 10.47 -11.54 -18.53
CA PHE A 21 11.55 -12.29 -19.18
C PHE A 21 11.42 -12.32 -20.72
N SER A 22 10.37 -11.69 -21.25
CA SER A 22 10.08 -11.65 -22.67
C SER A 22 10.85 -10.54 -23.38
N ILE A 23 11.25 -10.79 -24.62
CA ILE A 23 11.78 -9.79 -25.56
C ILE A 23 10.80 -8.61 -25.70
N ASN A 24 9.50 -8.86 -25.48
CA ASN A 24 8.45 -7.84 -25.42
C ASN A 24 8.26 -7.37 -23.98
N LYS A 25 9.05 -6.39 -23.55
CA LYS A 25 9.08 -5.81 -22.19
C LYS A 25 7.75 -5.23 -21.69
N LYS A 26 6.69 -5.23 -22.49
CA LYS A 26 5.39 -4.66 -22.16
C LYS A 26 4.52 -5.58 -21.30
N LYS A 27 4.63 -6.90 -21.49
CA LYS A 27 3.81 -7.87 -20.75
C LYS A 27 4.43 -8.18 -19.38
N ASN A 28 4.04 -7.42 -18.38
CA ASN A 28 4.57 -7.53 -17.02
C ASN A 28 3.49 -7.47 -15.93
N TYR A 29 2.21 -7.57 -16.31
CA TYR A 29 1.09 -7.44 -15.39
C TYR A 29 0.23 -8.70 -15.37
N ILE A 30 -0.11 -9.15 -14.16
CA ILE A 30 -1.05 -10.23 -13.91
C ILE A 30 -2.21 -9.64 -13.12
N ALA A 31 -3.39 -9.58 -13.73
CA ALA A 31 -4.60 -9.16 -13.03
C ALA A 31 -4.95 -10.17 -11.92
N ILE A 32 -5.50 -9.70 -10.81
CA ILE A 32 -5.95 -10.59 -9.71
C ILE A 32 -6.94 -11.63 -10.21
N SER A 33 -7.83 -11.27 -11.13
CA SER A 33 -8.79 -12.21 -11.76
C SER A 33 -8.13 -13.34 -12.59
N ASP A 34 -6.90 -13.14 -13.03
CA ASP A 34 -6.13 -14.12 -13.78
C ASP A 34 -5.23 -14.99 -12.88
N VAL A 35 -5.12 -14.67 -11.61
CA VAL A 35 -4.35 -15.47 -10.63
C VAL A 35 -5.10 -16.71 -10.24
N ILE A 36 -4.42 -17.86 -10.32
CA ILE A 36 -4.96 -19.18 -9.90
C ILE A 36 -4.46 -19.49 -8.49
N SER A 37 -3.19 -19.21 -8.20
CA SER A 37 -2.57 -19.44 -6.90
C SER A 37 -1.53 -18.37 -6.59
N LEU A 38 -1.47 -17.98 -5.31
CA LEU A 38 -0.54 -17.01 -4.72
C LEU A 38 0.24 -17.61 -3.55
N GLU A 39 0.71 -18.82 -3.69
CA GLU A 39 1.55 -19.46 -2.67
C GLU A 39 3.04 -19.08 -2.86
N ASN A 40 3.93 -20.06 -2.82
CA ASN A 40 5.36 -19.84 -3.06
C ASN A 40 5.65 -19.44 -4.52
N VAL A 41 4.75 -19.78 -5.44
CA VAL A 41 4.82 -19.46 -6.87
C VAL A 41 3.47 -18.90 -7.30
N ILE A 42 3.48 -17.83 -8.09
CA ILE A 42 2.26 -17.29 -8.70
C ILE A 42 1.94 -18.13 -9.94
N ILE A 43 0.78 -18.76 -9.93
CA ILE A 43 0.21 -19.44 -11.09
C ILE A 43 -0.89 -18.53 -11.64
N ALA A 44 -0.79 -18.16 -12.91
CA ALA A 44 -1.74 -17.27 -13.56
C ALA A 44 -2.14 -17.78 -14.95
N LYS A 45 -3.34 -17.40 -15.39
CA LYS A 45 -3.89 -17.76 -16.69
C LYS A 45 -3.20 -17.01 -17.84
N ARG A 46 -2.83 -15.76 -17.60
CA ARG A 46 -2.19 -14.90 -18.61
C ARG A 46 -1.41 -13.75 -17.98
N VAL A 47 -0.52 -13.20 -18.78
CA VAL A 47 0.21 -11.96 -18.51
C VAL A 47 -0.17 -10.94 -19.56
N SER A 48 -0.44 -9.71 -19.17
CA SER A 48 -0.88 -8.62 -20.03
C SER A 48 -0.03 -7.37 -19.87
N ASP A 49 -0.35 -6.36 -20.68
CA ASP A 49 0.26 -5.04 -20.57
C ASP A 49 -0.35 -4.32 -19.36
N PHE A 50 0.47 -3.57 -18.63
CA PHE A 50 0.00 -2.80 -17.47
C PHE A 50 -0.39 -1.38 -17.87
N SER A 51 -1.55 -0.98 -17.40
CA SER A 51 -2.01 0.41 -17.38
C SER A 51 -2.69 0.66 -16.03
N GLY A 52 -2.28 1.69 -15.32
CA GLY A 52 -2.85 2.00 -14.01
C GLY A 52 -1.81 2.54 -13.04
N MET A 53 -2.09 2.43 -11.76
CA MET A 53 -1.25 2.94 -10.67
C MET A 53 -0.49 1.79 -10.00
N ARG A 54 0.78 2.03 -9.70
CA ARG A 54 1.65 1.12 -8.92
C ARG A 54 1.80 1.66 -7.50
N LEU A 55 1.95 0.77 -6.53
CA LEU A 55 2.22 1.17 -5.16
C LEU A 55 3.50 2.04 -5.07
N LYS A 56 4.55 1.67 -5.78
CA LYS A 56 5.81 2.43 -5.78
C LYS A 56 5.68 3.87 -6.27
N GLU A 57 4.67 4.18 -7.09
CA GLU A 57 4.42 5.54 -7.57
C GLU A 57 3.87 6.47 -6.49
N ILE A 58 3.21 5.89 -5.48
CA ILE A 58 2.65 6.65 -4.35
C ILE A 58 3.39 6.43 -3.03
N GLN A 59 4.36 5.52 -2.97
CA GLN A 59 5.24 5.40 -1.80
C GLN A 59 5.99 6.70 -1.55
N ALA A 60 6.12 7.06 -0.28
CA ALA A 60 6.71 8.30 0.21
C ALA A 60 5.92 9.58 -0.15
N ILE A 61 4.70 9.45 -0.68
CA ILE A 61 3.82 10.61 -0.87
C ILE A 61 3.41 11.20 0.49
N ASP A 62 3.28 12.50 0.56
CA ASP A 62 2.88 13.21 1.78
C ASP A 62 1.45 12.87 2.19
N ILE A 63 1.24 12.75 3.49
CA ILE A 63 -0.08 12.61 4.10
C ILE A 63 -0.36 13.85 4.92
N VAL A 64 -1.41 14.58 4.57
CA VAL A 64 -1.83 15.81 5.22
C VAL A 64 -3.23 15.67 5.81
N ASN A 65 -3.50 16.40 6.88
CA ASN A 65 -4.85 16.46 7.45
C ASN A 65 -5.69 17.57 6.78
N GLU A 66 -6.94 17.69 7.21
CA GLU A 66 -7.89 18.70 6.70
C GLU A 66 -7.45 20.15 6.96
N LYS A 67 -6.54 20.37 7.91
CA LYS A 67 -5.94 21.68 8.19
C LYS A 67 -4.66 21.93 7.38
N ASN A 68 -4.38 21.09 6.39
CA ASN A 68 -3.17 21.13 5.56
C ASN A 68 -1.88 20.97 6.36
N VAL A 69 -1.93 20.24 7.47
CA VAL A 69 -0.75 19.93 8.29
C VAL A 69 -0.18 18.60 7.84
N LEU A 70 1.12 18.57 7.56
CA LEU A 70 1.84 17.34 7.24
C LEU A 70 1.84 16.40 8.44
N LYS A 71 1.33 15.20 8.25
CA LYS A 71 1.26 14.14 9.26
C LYS A 71 2.38 13.11 9.12
N GLY A 72 2.78 12.84 7.91
CA GLY A 72 3.80 11.87 7.57
C GLY A 72 3.80 11.53 6.10
N ILE A 73 4.37 10.38 5.77
CA ILE A 73 4.43 9.85 4.41
C ILE A 73 3.83 8.45 4.35
N LEU A 74 3.35 8.07 3.17
CA LEU A 74 2.90 6.71 2.90
C LEU A 74 4.11 5.77 2.88
N GLU A 75 4.12 4.77 3.75
CA GLU A 75 5.16 3.74 3.75
C GLU A 75 4.71 2.47 3.03
N ASP A 76 3.52 1.98 3.35
CA ASP A 76 3.01 0.72 2.81
C ASP A 76 1.48 0.63 2.94
N LEU A 77 0.89 -0.45 2.46
CA LEU A 77 -0.54 -0.74 2.51
C LEU A 77 -0.82 -1.97 3.39
N ILE A 78 -2.00 -2.00 3.99
CA ILE A 78 -2.57 -3.18 4.63
C ILE A 78 -3.64 -3.74 3.71
N ILE A 79 -3.46 -4.99 3.29
CA ILE A 79 -4.29 -5.66 2.31
C ILE A 79 -4.91 -6.91 2.93
N ASP A 80 -6.20 -7.11 2.72
CA ASP A 80 -6.87 -8.37 3.05
C ASP A 80 -6.53 -9.42 1.99
N GLU A 81 -5.84 -10.49 2.38
CA GLU A 81 -5.39 -11.55 1.49
C GLU A 81 -6.52 -12.35 0.83
N ARG A 82 -7.73 -12.31 1.41
CA ARG A 82 -8.88 -13.09 0.92
C ARG A 82 -9.58 -12.44 -0.25
N ASN A 83 -9.67 -11.12 -0.25
CA ASN A 83 -10.43 -10.35 -1.25
C ASN A 83 -9.62 -9.26 -1.94
N PHE A 84 -8.33 -9.09 -1.56
CA PHE A 84 -7.41 -8.08 -2.09
C PHE A 84 -7.87 -6.64 -1.86
N GLU A 85 -8.69 -6.44 -0.84
CA GLU A 85 -9.15 -5.12 -0.43
C GLU A 85 -8.08 -4.42 0.38
N ILE A 86 -7.82 -3.15 0.07
CA ILE A 86 -6.93 -2.29 0.86
C ILE A 86 -7.71 -1.83 2.10
N LYS A 87 -7.29 -2.28 3.26
CA LYS A 87 -7.95 -1.93 4.54
C LYS A 87 -7.42 -0.64 5.13
N GLY A 88 -6.14 -0.36 4.90
CA GLY A 88 -5.51 0.81 5.46
C GLY A 88 -4.17 1.12 4.82
N ILE A 89 -3.62 2.24 5.24
CA ILE A 89 -2.27 2.67 4.88
C ILE A 89 -1.39 2.71 6.12
N ILE A 90 -0.13 2.40 5.95
CA ILE A 90 0.89 2.54 6.98
C ILE A 90 1.59 3.87 6.76
N MET A 91 1.45 4.78 7.71
CA MET A 91 2.07 6.09 7.72
C MET A 91 3.31 6.10 8.61
N CYS A 92 4.36 6.74 8.13
CA CYS A 92 5.55 7.06 8.89
C CYS A 92 5.67 8.57 9.06
N SER A 93 5.74 9.05 10.29
CA SER A 93 5.85 10.48 10.60
C SER A 93 7.29 11.02 10.62
N GLY A 94 8.30 10.18 10.34
CA GLY A 94 9.70 10.55 10.26
C GLY A 94 10.64 9.50 10.84
N ILE A 95 11.94 9.64 10.59
CA ILE A 95 12.94 8.66 11.03
C ILE A 95 12.99 8.56 12.57
N PHE A 96 12.90 9.67 13.28
CA PHE A 96 12.91 9.68 14.74
C PHE A 96 11.61 9.15 15.33
N ASP A 97 10.46 9.45 14.74
CA ASP A 97 9.18 8.94 15.20
C ASP A 97 9.02 7.44 14.99
N ARG A 98 9.67 6.86 13.97
CA ARG A 98 9.77 5.41 13.79
C ARG A 98 10.37 4.69 15.00
N MET A 99 11.35 5.29 15.63
CA MET A 99 12.05 4.69 16.78
C MET A 99 11.23 4.80 18.06
N PHE A 100 10.44 5.85 18.22
CA PHE A 100 9.78 6.19 19.49
C PHE A 100 8.27 6.00 19.51
N ARG A 101 7.60 6.19 18.37
CA ARG A 101 6.13 6.13 18.28
C ARG A 101 5.59 4.94 17.52
N GLY A 102 6.46 4.19 16.80
CA GLY A 102 6.02 3.17 15.86
C GLY A 102 5.35 3.77 14.63
N LYS A 103 4.68 2.92 13.87
CA LYS A 103 3.96 3.30 12.65
C LYS A 103 2.48 3.50 12.96
N GLU A 104 1.85 4.45 12.30
CA GLU A 104 0.41 4.67 12.40
C GLU A 104 -0.29 3.99 11.22
N ILE A 105 -1.41 3.35 11.50
CA ILE A 105 -2.28 2.73 10.51
C ILE A 105 -3.52 3.60 10.37
N LEU A 106 -3.74 4.11 9.16
CA LEU A 106 -4.90 4.91 8.81
C LEU A 106 -5.87 4.07 7.97
N LEU A 107 -7.14 4.07 8.30
CA LEU A 107 -8.14 3.34 7.53
C LEU A 107 -8.32 3.97 6.15
N ILE A 108 -8.36 3.15 5.11
CA ILE A 108 -8.45 3.62 3.71
C ILE A 108 -9.69 4.51 3.47
N LYS A 109 -10.81 4.22 4.14
CA LYS A 109 -12.05 5.00 4.02
C LYS A 109 -11.93 6.46 4.46
N HIS A 110 -10.91 6.80 5.26
CA HIS A 110 -10.63 8.16 5.68
C HIS A 110 -9.53 8.84 4.87
N CYS A 111 -9.02 8.16 3.86
CA CYS A 111 -7.93 8.62 3.00
C CYS A 111 -8.45 8.95 1.60
N ILE A 112 -8.06 10.09 1.07
CA ILE A 112 -8.35 10.53 -0.30
C ILE A 112 -7.02 10.77 -1.00
N LEU A 113 -6.78 10.04 -2.09
CA LEU A 113 -5.61 10.27 -2.92
C LEU A 113 -5.85 11.49 -3.80
N CYS A 114 -5.03 12.51 -3.62
CA CYS A 114 -4.96 13.70 -4.45
C CYS A 114 -3.79 13.59 -5.45
N GLU A 115 -3.58 14.60 -6.27
CA GLU A 115 -2.54 14.59 -7.31
C GLU A 115 -1.12 14.41 -6.74
N SER A 116 -0.81 15.05 -5.61
CA SER A 116 0.53 15.05 -5.02
C SER A 116 0.58 14.71 -3.52
N TYR A 117 -0.55 14.36 -2.91
CA TYR A 117 -0.63 14.01 -1.49
C TYR A 117 -1.85 13.14 -1.20
N ILE A 118 -1.88 12.53 -0.02
CA ILE A 118 -3.05 11.87 0.54
C ILE A 118 -3.67 12.78 1.61
N LEU A 119 -4.95 13.11 1.45
CA LEU A 119 -5.72 13.80 2.47
C LEU A 119 -6.29 12.79 3.46
N TYR A 120 -5.96 12.95 4.73
CA TYR A 120 -6.50 12.15 5.81
C TYR A 120 -7.50 12.95 6.65
N LYS A 121 -8.71 12.41 6.80
CA LYS A 121 -9.78 12.99 7.62
C LYS A 121 -9.67 12.46 9.05
N GLU A 122 -9.17 13.29 9.97
CA GLU A 122 -8.90 12.90 11.35
C GLU A 122 -10.16 12.68 12.21
N ASN A 123 -11.29 13.34 11.88
CA ASN A 123 -12.42 13.48 12.79
C ASN A 123 -13.25 12.22 13.04
N GLU A 124 -13.01 11.14 12.30
CA GLU A 124 -13.83 9.92 12.38
C GLU A 124 -12.99 8.64 12.52
N GLY A 125 -11.67 8.77 12.61
CA GLY A 125 -10.77 7.63 12.49
C GLY A 125 -10.26 7.09 13.82
N VAL A 126 -10.36 5.79 13.99
CA VAL A 126 -9.52 5.06 14.94
C VAL A 126 -8.13 4.94 14.32
N VAL A 127 -7.14 5.49 14.98
CA VAL A 127 -5.74 5.32 14.59
C VAL A 127 -5.18 4.12 15.33
N PHE A 128 -4.73 3.11 14.59
CA PHE A 128 -4.00 1.98 15.15
C PHE A 128 -2.50 2.30 15.14
N LYS A 129 -1.86 2.13 16.29
CA LYS A 129 -0.42 2.32 16.41
C LYS A 129 0.26 0.99 16.61
N THR A 130 1.33 0.75 15.88
CA THR A 130 2.20 -0.39 16.15
C THR A 130 3.15 -0.05 17.30
N LEU A 131 3.52 -1.06 18.08
CA LEU A 131 4.54 -0.88 19.10
C LEU A 131 5.88 -0.51 18.45
N PRO A 132 6.64 0.41 19.08
CA PRO A 132 8.00 0.71 18.63
C PRO A 132 8.85 -0.54 18.57
N HIS A 133 9.77 -0.62 17.62
CA HIS A 133 10.65 -1.78 17.44
C HIS A 133 11.47 -2.14 18.68
N ILE A 134 11.77 -1.17 19.55
CA ILE A 134 12.50 -1.34 20.80
C ILE A 134 11.75 -2.28 21.78
N PHE A 135 10.44 -2.33 21.75
CA PHE A 135 9.64 -3.17 22.65
C PHE A 135 9.32 -4.56 22.10
N ARG A 136 9.55 -4.81 20.80
CA ARG A 136 9.32 -6.14 20.20
C ARG A 136 10.35 -7.19 20.62
N SER A 137 11.49 -6.78 21.11
CA SER A 137 12.56 -7.69 21.56
C SER A 137 12.39 -8.15 23.02
N VAL A 138 11.46 -7.60 23.78
CA VAL A 138 11.23 -7.91 25.20
C VAL A 138 10.14 -8.95 25.41
N ASP A 139 9.24 -9.15 24.42
CA ASP A 139 8.12 -10.09 24.49
C ASP A 139 8.45 -11.50 23.92
N LYS A 140 9.72 -11.82 23.82
CA LYS A 140 10.18 -13.16 23.46
C LYS A 140 10.71 -13.87 24.72
#